data_1aacaeedf5d62268b57f228e57d9d4d8
#
_entry.id   1aacaeedf5d62268b57f228e57d9d4d8
#
_cell.length_a   1.000
_cell.length_b   1.000
_cell.length_c   1.000
_cell.angle_alpha   90.00
_cell.angle_beta   90.00
_cell.angle_gamma   90.00
#
_symmetry.space_group_name_H-M   'P 1'
#
loop_
_entity.id
_entity.type
_entity.pdbx_description
1 polymer ?
#
loop_
_entity_poly.entity_id
_entity_poly.type
_entity_poly.pdbx_seq_one_letter_code
_entity_poly.pdbx_strand_id
1 'polypeptide(L)'
;MSEQNPNVTKSMRETVSSFADFCVYDAWYSSDEKKDKSFVGIRIENDRPKIYFPMGYRASKPSEDICKQDFYQLIAVLNDKSLQSYFTEEDLKKSQLDFPFYAYLSVLQYYLDFGYFVESETIYKKGFSGKISWPRTVKRIKPQVVKDEYGHNQVVYLNLITRKTSYREDNLITLVHKFCVKESARLIGPLYGISENEVEEPELLFDYELFAEVIQDKIAATFNDKHLELFHAMLKMVRYLGNKENRGEDGSENEPLFGVNTFAPVWEAMVDRIFGRLPQGVAKDKFNPHLQWNDGCRDEKLDVSEEEIVLNDPKRSTLRPDTIMVMEYGGEIAAASPRNDNAGVYILDSKYYKYGLTGFNSHLPGAESVCKQIAYAEYVETHWNEILGLDFSNATHFQNDALPKPIYNAFIMPYCADAEGASASSATFQMKREGYIYGDWKDRGQDYHKIHCVLLDMKSVMRNYANNPAAQSELAELIR
;
A
#
# COMPACT_ATOMS: atom_id res chain seq x y z
N MET A 1 25.73 41.19 -51.54
CA MET A 1 26.23 39.89 -51.03
C MET A 1 26.23 39.96 -49.55
N SER A 2 25.17 39.53 -48.94
CA SER A 2 25.05 39.44 -47.47
C SER A 2 24.80 37.96 -47.16
N GLU A 3 25.80 37.33 -46.57
CA GLU A 3 25.77 35.96 -46.05
C GLU A 3 24.79 35.88 -44.92
N GLN A 4 23.75 35.10 -45.12
CA GLN A 4 22.82 34.66 -44.09
C GLN A 4 23.46 33.50 -43.30
N ASN A 5 23.62 33.67 -42.02
CA ASN A 5 24.14 32.73 -41.05
C ASN A 5 23.01 31.70 -40.68
N PRO A 6 23.15 30.40 -40.98
CA PRO A 6 22.14 29.42 -40.65
C PRO A 6 22.46 28.70 -39.32
N ASN A 7 22.42 29.43 -38.20
CA ASN A 7 22.62 28.86 -36.88
C ASN A 7 21.69 29.52 -35.86
N VAL A 8 20.39 29.32 -36.03
CA VAL A 8 19.44 29.54 -34.93
C VAL A 8 18.36 28.45 -34.98
N THR A 9 18.16 27.85 -33.82
CA THR A 9 17.06 26.91 -33.47
C THR A 9 17.27 25.45 -33.81
N LYS A 10 18.23 24.81 -33.12
CA LYS A 10 17.92 23.54 -32.49
C LYS A 10 17.30 23.83 -31.12
N SER A 11 16.02 24.09 -31.10
CA SER A 11 15.20 24.01 -29.89
C SER A 11 15.48 22.63 -29.26
N MET A 12 16.06 22.63 -28.05
CA MET A 12 16.03 21.47 -27.17
C MET A 12 14.56 21.13 -26.98
N ARG A 13 14.06 20.15 -27.74
CA ARG A 13 12.90 19.39 -27.33
C ARG A 13 13.36 18.69 -26.06
N GLU A 14 12.92 19.18 -24.92
CA GLU A 14 12.94 18.39 -23.69
C GLU A 14 12.32 17.05 -24.07
N THR A 15 13.12 16.00 -24.02
CA THR A 15 12.64 14.63 -24.25
C THR A 15 11.67 14.38 -23.11
N VAL A 16 10.38 14.34 -23.45
CA VAL A 16 9.32 13.94 -22.49
C VAL A 16 9.75 12.59 -21.95
N SER A 17 10.08 12.53 -20.66
CA SER A 17 10.50 11.30 -20.00
C SER A 17 9.31 10.32 -20.04
N SER A 18 9.57 9.09 -20.49
CA SER A 18 8.55 8.03 -20.42
C SER A 18 8.28 7.71 -18.94
N PHE A 19 7.03 7.36 -18.60
CA PHE A 19 6.69 6.88 -17.24
C PHE A 19 7.64 5.79 -16.77
N ALA A 20 8.06 4.92 -17.68
CA ALA A 20 9.02 3.88 -17.40
C ALA A 20 10.38 4.41 -16.89
N ASP A 21 10.77 5.67 -17.17
CA ASP A 21 12.03 6.25 -16.72
C ASP A 21 12.03 6.61 -15.22
N PHE A 22 10.87 6.66 -14.62
CA PHE A 22 10.70 6.84 -13.19
C PHE A 22 10.78 5.54 -12.40
N CYS A 23 10.58 4.37 -13.05
CA CYS A 23 10.52 3.05 -12.41
C CYS A 23 11.91 2.43 -12.25
N VAL A 24 12.24 1.99 -11.04
CA VAL A 24 13.50 1.35 -10.65
C VAL A 24 13.18 -0.04 -10.08
N TYR A 25 13.50 -1.08 -10.86
CA TYR A 25 13.25 -2.49 -10.48
C TYR A 25 14.49 -3.19 -9.92
N ASP A 26 15.67 -2.60 -10.11
CA ASP A 26 16.98 -3.19 -9.84
C ASP A 26 17.80 -2.44 -8.79
N ALA A 27 17.18 -1.61 -7.97
CA ALA A 27 17.84 -0.82 -6.92
C ALA A 27 18.72 -1.68 -5.99
N TRP A 28 18.33 -2.92 -5.77
CA TRP A 28 19.02 -3.88 -4.92
C TRP A 28 20.33 -4.47 -5.55
N TYR A 29 20.55 -4.26 -6.87
CA TYR A 29 21.80 -4.64 -7.55
C TYR A 29 22.92 -3.62 -7.40
N SER A 30 22.60 -2.36 -7.03
CA SER A 30 23.60 -1.29 -6.96
C SER A 30 24.72 -1.62 -5.97
N SER A 31 25.99 -1.47 -6.42
CA SER A 31 27.18 -1.65 -5.61
C SER A 31 27.46 -0.46 -4.66
N ASP A 32 26.71 0.62 -4.77
CA ASP A 32 26.86 1.81 -3.93
C ASP A 32 26.35 1.51 -2.51
N GLU A 33 27.28 1.31 -1.57
CA GLU A 33 27.00 1.05 -0.15
C GLU A 33 26.31 2.21 0.57
N LYS A 34 26.29 3.41 -0.02
CA LYS A 34 25.72 4.63 0.58
C LYS A 34 24.23 4.86 0.26
N LYS A 35 23.64 4.13 -0.71
CA LYS A 35 22.22 4.24 -1.00
C LYS A 35 21.43 3.25 -0.17
N ASP A 36 20.39 3.73 0.46
CA ASP A 36 19.43 2.92 1.23
C ASP A 36 18.72 1.93 0.29
N LYS A 37 19.31 0.71 0.19
CA LYS A 37 18.91 -0.34 -0.76
C LYS A 37 17.60 -1.02 -0.39
N SER A 38 17.04 -0.68 0.76
CA SER A 38 15.85 -1.31 1.32
C SER A 38 14.57 -0.50 1.06
N PHE A 39 14.70 0.77 0.64
CA PHE A 39 13.55 1.63 0.42
C PHE A 39 12.67 1.12 -0.73
N VAL A 40 11.37 1.08 -0.48
CA VAL A 40 10.32 0.73 -1.47
C VAL A 40 9.24 1.81 -1.42
N GLY A 41 8.95 2.42 -2.58
CA GLY A 41 8.00 3.52 -2.65
C GLY A 41 8.40 4.60 -3.65
N ILE A 42 7.99 5.84 -3.39
CA ILE A 42 8.27 7.00 -4.21
C ILE A 42 9.22 7.93 -3.46
N ARG A 43 10.31 8.33 -4.10
CA ARG A 43 11.27 9.33 -3.63
C ARG A 43 11.45 10.40 -4.68
N ILE A 44 11.64 11.65 -4.27
CA ILE A 44 12.01 12.73 -5.17
C ILE A 44 13.53 12.79 -5.23
N GLU A 45 14.11 12.62 -6.41
CA GLU A 45 15.54 12.70 -6.65
C GLU A 45 15.82 13.68 -7.80
N ASN A 46 16.60 14.74 -7.55
CA ASN A 46 16.88 15.80 -8.52
C ASN A 46 15.58 16.35 -9.14
N ASP A 47 14.63 16.73 -8.32
CA ASP A 47 13.30 17.27 -8.68
C ASP A 47 12.46 16.34 -9.57
N ARG A 48 12.77 15.04 -9.59
CA ARG A 48 12.02 14.04 -10.34
C ARG A 48 11.59 12.87 -9.44
N PRO A 49 10.36 12.39 -9.56
CA PRO A 49 9.93 11.21 -8.82
C PRO A 49 10.67 9.97 -9.33
N LYS A 50 11.11 9.12 -8.41
CA LYS A 50 11.61 7.78 -8.67
C LYS A 50 10.78 6.77 -7.88
N ILE A 51 10.39 5.68 -8.54
CA ILE A 51 9.53 4.65 -7.99
C ILE A 51 10.39 3.41 -7.79
N TYR A 52 10.62 3.05 -6.53
CA TYR A 52 11.42 1.90 -6.14
C TYR A 52 10.54 0.71 -5.85
N PHE A 53 10.70 -0.35 -6.62
CA PHE A 53 9.96 -1.60 -6.45
C PHE A 53 10.68 -2.54 -5.48
N PRO A 54 9.92 -3.44 -4.80
CA PRO A 54 10.52 -4.43 -3.91
C PRO A 54 11.40 -5.41 -4.67
N MET A 55 12.35 -5.97 -3.95
CA MET A 55 13.28 -6.97 -4.41
C MET A 55 12.52 -8.18 -5.01
N GLY A 56 12.91 -8.59 -6.22
CA GLY A 56 12.29 -9.74 -6.88
C GLY A 56 10.97 -9.44 -7.61
N TYR A 57 10.56 -8.18 -7.69
CA TYR A 57 9.30 -7.84 -8.37
C TYR A 57 9.38 -8.05 -9.89
N ARG A 58 10.50 -7.67 -10.53
CA ARG A 58 10.80 -7.92 -11.95
C ARG A 58 12.30 -8.06 -12.19
N ALA A 59 12.64 -8.85 -13.20
CA ALA A 59 14.02 -9.01 -13.66
C ALA A 59 14.47 -7.91 -14.62
N SER A 60 13.54 -7.30 -15.35
CA SER A 60 13.82 -6.27 -16.36
C SER A 60 12.70 -5.25 -16.43
N LYS A 61 13.02 -4.07 -16.93
CA LYS A 61 12.07 -2.96 -17.11
C LYS A 61 11.07 -3.32 -18.22
N PRO A 62 9.76 -3.31 -17.94
CA PRO A 62 8.74 -3.65 -18.93
C PRO A 62 8.32 -2.42 -19.76
N SER A 63 7.28 -2.57 -20.62
CA SER A 63 6.66 -1.46 -21.33
C SER A 63 6.02 -0.46 -20.37
N GLU A 64 5.80 0.78 -20.84
CA GLU A 64 5.24 1.87 -20.04
C GLU A 64 3.88 1.52 -19.42
N ASP A 65 2.98 0.90 -20.15
CA ASP A 65 1.65 0.53 -19.65
C ASP A 65 1.75 -0.48 -18.49
N ILE A 66 2.70 -1.40 -18.57
CA ILE A 66 2.97 -2.36 -17.51
C ILE A 66 3.61 -1.66 -16.31
N CYS A 67 4.52 -0.70 -16.54
CA CYS A 67 5.08 0.11 -15.46
C CYS A 67 4.00 0.85 -14.67
N LYS A 68 2.99 1.42 -15.35
CA LYS A 68 1.84 2.07 -14.71
C LYS A 68 1.02 1.09 -13.88
N GLN A 69 0.75 -0.10 -14.40
CA GLN A 69 0.03 -1.15 -13.65
C GLN A 69 0.80 -1.58 -12.41
N ASP A 70 2.11 -1.82 -12.53
CA ASP A 70 2.99 -2.20 -11.43
C ASP A 70 3.03 -1.09 -10.35
N PHE A 71 3.07 0.16 -10.77
CA PHE A 71 3.02 1.32 -9.89
C PHE A 71 1.72 1.36 -9.07
N TYR A 72 0.56 1.23 -9.70
CA TYR A 72 -0.71 1.20 -8.96
C TYR A 72 -0.79 0.02 -8.01
N GLN A 73 -0.24 -1.13 -8.39
CA GLN A 73 -0.15 -2.30 -7.51
C GLN A 73 0.71 -2.01 -6.28
N LEU A 74 1.87 -1.37 -6.46
CA LEU A 74 2.75 -0.97 -5.37
C LEU A 74 2.04 -0.02 -4.39
N ILE A 75 1.40 1.04 -4.93
CA ILE A 75 0.66 1.99 -4.11
C ILE A 75 -0.49 1.32 -3.34
N ALA A 76 -1.20 0.39 -3.97
CA ALA A 76 -2.28 -0.35 -3.32
C ALA A 76 -1.77 -1.17 -2.12
N VAL A 77 -0.65 -1.88 -2.28
CA VAL A 77 -0.02 -2.66 -1.20
C VAL A 77 0.45 -1.76 -0.06
N LEU A 78 1.15 -0.66 -0.35
CA LEU A 78 1.67 0.25 0.67
C LEU A 78 0.56 1.00 1.42
N ASN A 79 -0.58 1.25 0.80
CA ASN A 79 -1.75 1.88 1.44
C ASN A 79 -2.64 0.91 2.23
N ASP A 80 -2.40 -0.40 2.14
CA ASP A 80 -3.21 -1.37 2.88
C ASP A 80 -2.88 -1.33 4.37
N LYS A 81 -3.75 -0.64 5.13
CA LYS A 81 -3.61 -0.50 6.59
C LYS A 81 -3.56 -1.83 7.34
N SER A 82 -4.13 -2.88 6.76
CA SER A 82 -4.11 -4.20 7.39
C SER A 82 -2.73 -4.86 7.34
N LEU A 83 -1.90 -4.51 6.35
CA LEU A 83 -0.49 -4.92 6.32
C LEU A 83 0.35 -4.09 7.30
N GLN A 84 -0.03 -2.83 7.52
CA GLN A 84 0.68 -1.93 8.45
C GLN A 84 0.58 -2.38 9.92
N SER A 85 -0.37 -3.24 10.28
CA SER A 85 -0.47 -3.81 11.63
C SER A 85 0.71 -4.72 12.00
N TYR A 86 1.50 -5.17 11.05
CA TYR A 86 2.71 -5.96 11.25
C TYR A 86 3.96 -5.12 11.47
N PHE A 87 3.89 -3.80 11.24
CA PHE A 87 5.02 -2.91 11.48
C PHE A 87 5.25 -2.70 12.98
N THR A 88 6.51 -2.64 13.35
CA THR A 88 6.90 -2.14 14.68
C THR A 88 6.72 -0.62 14.76
N GLU A 89 6.70 -0.06 15.97
CA GLU A 89 6.68 1.41 16.14
C GLU A 89 7.90 2.08 15.48
N GLU A 90 9.03 1.40 15.42
CA GLU A 90 10.25 1.88 14.79
C GLU A 90 10.11 1.90 13.26
N ASP A 91 9.53 0.84 12.68
CA ASP A 91 9.25 0.78 11.24
C ASP A 91 8.28 1.88 10.81
N LEU A 92 7.21 2.10 11.60
CA LEU A 92 6.23 3.17 11.34
C LEU A 92 6.86 4.57 11.42
N LYS A 93 7.74 4.81 12.40
CA LYS A 93 8.44 6.10 12.53
C LYS A 93 9.41 6.38 11.39
N LYS A 94 9.98 5.35 10.80
CA LYS A 94 10.91 5.45 9.66
C LYS A 94 10.19 5.42 8.31
N SER A 95 8.90 5.12 8.26
CA SER A 95 8.12 5.05 7.03
C SER A 95 7.36 6.35 6.77
N GLN A 96 7.17 6.69 5.50
CA GLN A 96 6.37 7.83 5.02
C GLN A 96 5.10 7.29 4.36
N LEU A 97 4.17 6.80 5.18
CA LEU A 97 2.90 6.21 4.69
C LEU A 97 1.69 7.15 4.90
N ASP A 98 1.90 8.31 5.49
CA ASP A 98 0.87 9.32 5.74
C ASP A 98 0.64 10.27 4.55
N PHE A 99 1.50 10.25 3.52
CA PHE A 99 1.31 11.03 2.31
C PHE A 99 0.03 10.64 1.58
N PRO A 100 -0.91 11.57 1.38
CA PRO A 100 -2.21 11.26 0.81
C PRO A 100 -2.16 11.15 -0.73
N PHE A 101 -1.41 10.19 -1.26
CA PHE A 101 -1.13 10.02 -2.69
C PHE A 101 -2.39 10.09 -3.55
N TYR A 102 -3.46 9.36 -3.17
CA TYR A 102 -4.71 9.38 -3.93
C TYR A 102 -5.40 10.73 -3.95
N ALA A 103 -5.21 11.57 -2.91
CA ALA A 103 -5.77 12.91 -2.91
C ALA A 103 -5.08 13.81 -3.95
N TYR A 104 -3.76 13.75 -4.01
CA TYR A 104 -2.98 14.46 -5.04
C TYR A 104 -3.36 14.00 -6.44
N LEU A 105 -3.50 12.68 -6.63
CA LEU A 105 -3.92 12.10 -7.89
C LEU A 105 -5.33 12.56 -8.30
N SER A 106 -6.30 12.51 -7.38
CA SER A 106 -7.69 12.93 -7.67
C SER A 106 -7.80 14.40 -8.05
N VAL A 107 -7.03 15.28 -7.38
CA VAL A 107 -6.98 16.71 -7.71
C VAL A 107 -6.40 16.93 -9.10
N LEU A 108 -5.28 16.27 -9.42
CA LEU A 108 -4.64 16.39 -10.73
C LEU A 108 -5.52 15.83 -11.84
N GLN A 109 -6.16 14.68 -11.63
CA GLN A 109 -7.08 14.06 -12.58
C GLN A 109 -8.30 14.96 -12.83
N TYR A 110 -8.88 15.55 -11.78
CA TYR A 110 -9.98 16.50 -11.95
C TYR A 110 -9.56 17.67 -12.82
N TYR A 111 -8.39 18.24 -12.60
CA TYR A 111 -7.85 19.35 -13.40
C TYR A 111 -7.69 18.97 -14.88
N LEU A 112 -7.16 17.78 -15.15
CA LEU A 112 -6.97 17.28 -16.53
C LEU A 112 -8.29 17.08 -17.27
N ASP A 113 -9.31 16.57 -16.56
CA ASP A 113 -10.61 16.26 -17.16
C ASP A 113 -11.51 17.50 -17.33
N PHE A 114 -11.40 18.48 -16.42
CA PHE A 114 -12.41 19.55 -16.28
C PHE A 114 -11.83 20.96 -16.15
N GLY A 115 -10.50 21.11 -16.03
CA GLY A 115 -9.85 22.36 -15.72
C GLY A 115 -10.01 22.77 -14.25
N TYR A 116 -9.74 24.04 -13.96
CA TYR A 116 -9.91 24.56 -12.61
C TYR A 116 -11.39 24.58 -12.19
N PHE A 117 -11.62 24.23 -10.93
CA PHE A 117 -12.96 24.41 -10.34
C PHE A 117 -13.26 25.89 -10.24
N VAL A 118 -14.36 26.31 -10.84
CA VAL A 118 -14.86 27.69 -10.80
C VAL A 118 -16.29 27.70 -10.29
N GLU A 119 -16.53 28.49 -9.26
CA GLU A 119 -17.86 28.62 -8.71
C GLU A 119 -18.76 29.44 -9.63
N SER A 120 -19.93 28.89 -9.95
CA SER A 120 -20.92 29.58 -10.74
C SER A 120 -22.02 30.17 -9.87
N GLU A 121 -22.29 31.47 -10.01
CA GLU A 121 -23.38 32.17 -9.37
C GLU A 121 -24.47 32.55 -10.38
N THR A 122 -25.71 32.27 -10.05
CA THR A 122 -26.85 32.75 -10.86
C THR A 122 -27.27 34.16 -10.44
N ILE A 123 -26.92 35.12 -11.28
CA ILE A 123 -27.28 36.54 -11.05
C ILE A 123 -28.58 36.83 -11.78
N TYR A 124 -29.52 37.47 -11.07
CA TYR A 124 -30.80 37.94 -11.63
C TYR A 124 -30.75 39.45 -11.80
N LYS A 125 -30.91 39.92 -13.06
CA LYS A 125 -30.90 41.34 -13.40
C LYS A 125 -32.17 41.71 -14.17
N LYS A 126 -32.62 42.97 -14.03
CA LYS A 126 -33.64 43.55 -14.93
C LYS A 126 -33.01 43.81 -16.29
N GLY A 127 -33.64 43.37 -17.35
CA GLY A 127 -33.16 43.56 -18.70
C GLY A 127 -33.61 42.45 -19.63
N PHE A 128 -33.10 42.48 -20.86
CA PHE A 128 -33.46 41.55 -21.95
C PHE A 128 -32.31 40.58 -22.31
N SER A 129 -31.16 40.75 -21.69
CA SER A 129 -29.99 39.87 -21.93
C SER A 129 -29.96 38.73 -20.93
N GLY A 130 -29.96 37.46 -21.43
CA GLY A 130 -29.95 36.24 -20.63
C GLY A 130 -31.26 35.46 -20.69
N LYS A 131 -31.34 34.34 -19.95
CA LYS A 131 -32.56 33.51 -19.93
C LYS A 131 -33.61 34.13 -19.01
N ILE A 132 -34.82 34.33 -19.53
CA ILE A 132 -35.92 34.94 -18.77
C ILE A 132 -36.32 34.03 -17.60
N SER A 133 -36.43 34.64 -16.42
CA SER A 133 -37.00 34.00 -15.23
C SER A 133 -38.48 34.47 -15.07
N TRP A 134 -39.39 33.79 -15.76
CA TRP A 134 -40.81 34.11 -15.73
C TRP A 134 -41.41 34.19 -14.28
N PRO A 135 -41.13 33.23 -13.38
CA PRO A 135 -41.68 33.33 -12.01
C PRO A 135 -41.25 34.59 -11.29
N ARG A 136 -40.02 35.06 -11.47
CA ARG A 136 -39.52 36.30 -10.87
C ARG A 136 -40.02 37.54 -11.60
N THR A 137 -40.16 37.48 -12.94
CA THR A 137 -40.70 38.55 -13.75
C THR A 137 -42.17 38.85 -13.34
N VAL A 138 -43.01 37.82 -13.31
CA VAL A 138 -44.43 37.94 -12.93
C VAL A 138 -44.57 38.44 -11.49
N LYS A 139 -43.72 38.00 -10.56
CA LYS A 139 -43.79 38.40 -9.14
C LYS A 139 -43.31 39.82 -8.88
N ARG A 140 -42.36 40.35 -9.67
CA ARG A 140 -41.67 41.62 -9.35
C ARG A 140 -41.89 42.75 -10.35
N ILE A 141 -42.36 42.47 -11.58
CA ILE A 141 -42.60 43.45 -12.62
C ILE A 141 -44.10 43.56 -12.83
N LYS A 142 -44.61 44.79 -12.73
CA LYS A 142 -46.03 45.05 -13.01
C LYS A 142 -46.26 44.93 -14.51
N PRO A 143 -47.19 44.09 -14.97
CA PRO A 143 -47.56 44.03 -16.35
C PRO A 143 -48.30 45.28 -16.79
N GLN A 144 -48.21 45.65 -18.03
CA GLN A 144 -49.08 46.66 -18.68
C GLN A 144 -50.04 45.93 -19.60
N VAL A 145 -51.29 46.43 -19.60
CA VAL A 145 -52.30 45.93 -20.53
C VAL A 145 -52.30 46.84 -21.74
N VAL A 146 -52.05 46.34 -22.91
CA VAL A 146 -52.04 47.07 -24.18
C VAL A 146 -53.13 46.46 -25.03
N LYS A 147 -53.86 47.24 -25.81
CA LYS A 147 -54.80 46.73 -26.80
C LYS A 147 -54.07 46.49 -28.12
N ASP A 148 -54.31 45.34 -28.72
CA ASP A 148 -53.82 45.05 -30.08
C ASP A 148 -54.71 45.81 -31.12
N GLU A 149 -54.28 45.62 -32.41
CA GLU A 149 -54.96 46.25 -33.56
C GLU A 149 -56.44 45.81 -33.71
N TYR A 150 -56.79 44.66 -33.07
CA TYR A 150 -58.16 44.13 -33.10
C TYR A 150 -58.94 44.41 -31.81
N GLY A 151 -58.39 45.26 -30.88
CA GLY A 151 -59.01 45.62 -29.65
C GLY A 151 -58.93 44.63 -28.48
N HIS A 152 -58.19 43.52 -28.61
CA HIS A 152 -58.01 42.56 -27.56
C HIS A 152 -56.98 43.07 -26.54
N ASN A 153 -57.18 42.76 -25.25
CA ASN A 153 -56.22 43.09 -24.21
C ASN A 153 -55.07 42.11 -24.19
N GLN A 154 -53.85 42.62 -24.40
CA GLN A 154 -52.60 41.83 -24.24
C GLN A 154 -51.83 42.31 -23.06
N VAL A 155 -51.22 41.33 -22.33
CA VAL A 155 -50.38 41.61 -21.18
C VAL A 155 -48.92 41.69 -21.63
N VAL A 156 -48.31 42.85 -21.47
CA VAL A 156 -46.91 43.10 -21.89
C VAL A 156 -46.08 43.49 -20.68
N TYR A 157 -44.91 42.92 -20.59
CA TYR A 157 -43.90 43.27 -19.60
C TYR A 157 -42.85 44.16 -20.26
N LEU A 158 -42.74 45.43 -19.85
CA LEU A 158 -41.77 46.39 -20.40
C LEU A 158 -40.35 46.13 -19.89
N ASN A 159 -40.20 45.37 -18.84
CA ASN A 159 -38.93 44.87 -18.33
C ASN A 159 -39.09 43.42 -17.96
N LEU A 160 -38.00 42.66 -18.07
CA LEU A 160 -37.93 41.23 -17.71
C LEU A 160 -36.89 41.05 -16.63
N ILE A 161 -37.05 40.01 -15.81
CA ILE A 161 -35.98 39.55 -14.94
C ILE A 161 -35.31 38.38 -15.65
N THR A 162 -34.06 38.58 -16.01
CA THR A 162 -33.24 37.56 -16.66
C THR A 162 -32.25 36.97 -15.66
N ARG A 163 -31.93 35.69 -15.83
CA ARG A 163 -30.86 35.03 -15.14
C ARG A 163 -29.65 34.89 -16.07
N LYS A 164 -28.48 35.19 -15.52
CA LYS A 164 -27.18 34.96 -16.18
C LYS A 164 -26.30 34.21 -15.19
N THR A 165 -25.62 33.19 -15.66
CA THR A 165 -24.56 32.54 -14.88
C THR A 165 -23.33 33.41 -14.95
N SER A 166 -22.76 33.77 -13.80
CA SER A 166 -21.46 34.42 -13.66
C SER A 166 -20.49 33.42 -13.04
N TYR A 167 -19.30 33.38 -13.54
CA TYR A 167 -18.22 32.57 -13.03
C TYR A 167 -17.28 33.48 -12.23
N ARG A 168 -16.88 33.05 -11.02
CA ARG A 168 -15.97 33.78 -10.16
C ARG A 168 -14.66 33.03 -10.10
N GLU A 169 -13.69 33.46 -10.87
CA GLU A 169 -12.34 32.88 -10.93
C GLU A 169 -11.45 33.30 -9.75
N ASP A 170 -11.79 34.40 -9.10
CA ASP A 170 -11.10 35.01 -7.94
C ASP A 170 -11.66 34.55 -6.60
N ASN A 171 -12.54 33.56 -6.59
CA ASN A 171 -13.07 33.01 -5.35
C ASN A 171 -12.02 32.16 -4.63
N LEU A 172 -11.97 32.29 -3.29
CA LEU A 172 -10.96 31.60 -2.47
C LEU A 172 -10.92 30.09 -2.73
N ILE A 173 -12.06 29.42 -2.89
CA ILE A 173 -12.08 27.99 -3.20
C ILE A 173 -11.43 27.66 -4.55
N THR A 174 -11.57 28.52 -5.56
CA THR A 174 -10.90 28.39 -6.85
C THR A 174 -9.38 28.55 -6.70
N LEU A 175 -8.95 29.54 -5.93
CA LEU A 175 -7.53 29.78 -5.65
C LEU A 175 -6.91 28.63 -4.86
N VAL A 176 -7.62 28.08 -3.87
CA VAL A 176 -7.17 26.90 -3.13
C VAL A 176 -7.11 25.67 -4.05
N HIS A 177 -8.04 25.52 -4.99
CA HIS A 177 -7.93 24.44 -5.98
C HIS A 177 -6.70 24.64 -6.89
N LYS A 178 -6.43 25.85 -7.39
CA LYS A 178 -5.22 26.15 -8.16
C LYS A 178 -3.96 25.80 -7.36
N PHE A 179 -3.92 26.15 -6.08
CA PHE A 179 -2.82 25.76 -5.18
C PHE A 179 -2.67 24.23 -5.09
N CYS A 180 -3.74 23.49 -4.84
CA CYS A 180 -3.69 22.03 -4.77
C CYS A 180 -3.24 21.38 -6.10
N VAL A 181 -3.66 21.95 -7.24
CA VAL A 181 -3.23 21.48 -8.57
C VAL A 181 -1.74 21.76 -8.76
N LYS A 182 -1.24 22.96 -8.37
CA LYS A 182 0.19 23.33 -8.45
C LYS A 182 1.04 22.36 -7.63
N GLU A 183 0.66 22.11 -6.37
CA GLU A 183 1.36 21.16 -5.51
C GLU A 183 1.33 19.73 -6.07
N SER A 184 0.19 19.31 -6.65
CA SER A 184 0.10 18.01 -7.29
C SER A 184 0.97 17.92 -8.54
N ALA A 185 1.00 18.96 -9.37
CA ALA A 185 1.85 19.02 -10.55
C ALA A 185 3.33 18.97 -10.18
N ARG A 186 3.73 19.67 -9.11
CA ARG A 186 5.11 19.66 -8.62
C ARG A 186 5.59 18.27 -8.19
N LEU A 187 4.78 17.53 -7.41
CA LEU A 187 5.20 16.27 -6.79
C LEU A 187 4.98 15.06 -7.69
N ILE A 188 3.82 14.99 -8.36
CA ILE A 188 3.42 13.82 -9.14
C ILE A 188 3.15 14.13 -10.62
N GLY A 189 3.11 15.39 -11.01
CA GLY A 189 2.89 15.82 -12.40
C GLY A 189 3.80 15.13 -13.42
N PRO A 190 5.13 15.02 -13.16
CA PRO A 190 6.03 14.33 -14.08
C PRO A 190 5.61 12.90 -14.41
N LEU A 191 4.96 12.18 -13.48
CA LEU A 191 4.42 10.83 -13.71
C LEU A 191 3.29 10.82 -14.75
N TYR A 192 2.65 11.97 -14.99
CA TYR A 192 1.54 12.14 -15.93
C TYR A 192 1.91 13.03 -17.13
N GLY A 193 3.21 13.37 -17.27
CA GLY A 193 3.72 14.20 -18.36
C GLY A 193 3.33 15.68 -18.22
N ILE A 194 3.05 16.16 -17.00
CA ILE A 194 2.68 17.52 -16.69
C ILE A 194 3.85 18.20 -16.00
N SER A 195 4.27 19.36 -16.53
CA SER A 195 5.26 20.21 -15.88
C SER A 195 4.57 21.16 -14.90
N GLU A 196 5.20 21.39 -13.76
CA GLU A 196 4.78 22.40 -12.81
C GLU A 196 4.61 23.80 -13.45
N ASN A 197 5.46 24.11 -14.43
CA ASN A 197 5.44 25.40 -15.15
C ASN A 197 4.24 25.56 -16.11
N GLU A 198 3.52 24.48 -16.42
CA GLU A 198 2.33 24.49 -17.26
C GLU A 198 1.06 24.82 -16.44
N VAL A 199 1.18 24.84 -15.13
CA VAL A 199 0.09 25.07 -14.19
C VAL A 199 0.19 26.49 -13.61
N GLU A 200 -0.94 27.17 -13.55
CA GLU A 200 -1.03 28.55 -13.04
C GLU A 200 -0.68 28.60 -11.54
N GLU A 201 0.18 29.53 -11.16
CA GLU A 201 0.51 29.82 -9.78
C GLU A 201 -0.50 30.80 -9.18
N PRO A 202 -1.23 30.42 -8.12
CA PRO A 202 -2.21 31.30 -7.53
C PRO A 202 -1.55 32.38 -6.67
N GLU A 203 -1.99 33.62 -6.81
CA GLU A 203 -1.68 34.69 -5.85
C GLU A 203 -2.50 34.49 -4.56
N LEU A 204 -1.94 33.78 -3.59
CA LEU A 204 -2.62 33.37 -2.37
C LEU A 204 -1.69 33.49 -1.16
N LEU A 205 -2.19 34.06 -0.06
CA LEU A 205 -1.52 33.97 1.23
C LEU A 205 -1.78 32.60 1.83
N PHE A 206 -0.72 31.90 2.24
CA PHE A 206 -0.83 30.55 2.78
C PHE A 206 -1.41 30.59 4.20
N ASP A 207 -2.57 29.96 4.38
CA ASP A 207 -3.22 29.71 5.64
C ASP A 207 -4.00 28.38 5.51
N TYR A 208 -3.37 27.31 5.94
CA TYR A 208 -3.93 25.95 5.79
C TYR A 208 -5.19 25.75 6.64
N GLU A 209 -5.34 26.45 7.77
CA GLU A 209 -6.54 26.37 8.60
C GLU A 209 -7.72 27.01 7.89
N LEU A 210 -7.53 28.23 7.36
CA LEU A 210 -8.53 28.92 6.55
C LEU A 210 -8.92 28.11 5.31
N PHE A 211 -7.95 27.51 4.64
CA PHE A 211 -8.23 26.66 3.47
C PHE A 211 -9.09 25.46 3.84
N ALA A 212 -8.78 24.81 4.98
CA ALA A 212 -9.56 23.67 5.46
C ALA A 212 -11.01 24.07 5.81
N GLU A 213 -11.22 25.22 6.46
CA GLU A 213 -12.55 25.74 6.77
C GLU A 213 -13.37 26.01 5.51
N VAL A 214 -12.80 26.74 4.54
CA VAL A 214 -13.47 27.04 3.27
C VAL A 214 -13.87 25.79 2.51
N ILE A 215 -12.98 24.78 2.47
CA ILE A 215 -13.29 23.50 1.81
C ILE A 215 -14.40 22.76 2.55
N GLN A 216 -14.40 22.73 3.90
CA GLN A 216 -15.43 22.08 4.69
C GLN A 216 -16.81 22.71 4.47
N ASP A 217 -16.89 24.05 4.42
CA ASP A 217 -18.12 24.78 4.09
C ASP A 217 -18.66 24.40 2.71
N LYS A 218 -17.76 24.21 1.74
CA LYS A 218 -18.14 23.76 0.38
C LYS A 218 -18.61 22.31 0.36
N ILE A 219 -18.00 21.42 1.13
CA ILE A 219 -18.45 20.02 1.29
C ILE A 219 -19.88 20.02 1.84
N ALA A 220 -20.17 20.80 2.88
CA ALA A 220 -21.49 20.89 3.50
C ALA A 220 -22.57 21.46 2.57
N ALA A 221 -22.19 22.31 1.62
CA ALA A 221 -23.11 22.99 0.69
C ALA A 221 -23.25 22.29 -0.68
N THR A 222 -22.48 21.24 -0.96
CA THR A 222 -22.40 20.62 -2.29
C THR A 222 -23.12 19.28 -2.30
N PHE A 223 -23.94 19.05 -3.34
CA PHE A 223 -24.67 17.79 -3.57
C PHE A 223 -24.19 17.05 -4.83
N ASN A 224 -23.14 17.54 -5.47
CA ASN A 224 -22.56 16.93 -6.67
C ASN A 224 -21.40 16.02 -6.25
N ASP A 225 -21.54 14.72 -6.44
CA ASP A 225 -20.59 13.71 -6.00
C ASP A 225 -19.16 13.98 -6.52
N LYS A 226 -19.03 14.39 -7.77
CA LYS A 226 -17.75 14.74 -8.39
C LYS A 226 -17.04 15.91 -7.68
N HIS A 227 -17.79 16.96 -7.33
CA HIS A 227 -17.24 18.09 -6.58
C HIS A 227 -16.96 17.71 -5.13
N LEU A 228 -17.77 16.84 -4.52
CA LEU A 228 -17.52 16.30 -3.18
C LEU A 228 -16.22 15.50 -3.15
N GLU A 229 -15.98 14.64 -4.13
CA GLU A 229 -14.72 13.89 -4.25
C GLU A 229 -13.51 14.83 -4.35
N LEU A 230 -13.59 15.86 -5.21
CA LEU A 230 -12.55 16.87 -5.33
C LEU A 230 -12.30 17.59 -3.99
N PHE A 231 -13.35 18.08 -3.32
CA PHE A 231 -13.19 18.81 -2.08
C PHE A 231 -12.66 17.94 -0.94
N HIS A 232 -13.06 16.68 -0.86
CA HIS A 232 -12.47 15.73 0.09
C HIS A 232 -10.99 15.47 -0.19
N ALA A 233 -10.58 15.39 -1.45
CA ALA A 233 -9.19 15.27 -1.84
C ALA A 233 -8.40 16.52 -1.45
N MET A 234 -8.89 17.71 -1.81
CA MET A 234 -8.27 18.99 -1.42
C MET A 234 -8.13 19.13 0.10
N LEU A 235 -9.15 18.75 0.87
CA LEU A 235 -9.11 18.80 2.33
C LEU A 235 -8.03 17.90 2.92
N LYS A 236 -7.85 16.69 2.37
CA LYS A 236 -6.78 15.78 2.79
C LYS A 236 -5.40 16.37 2.50
N MET A 237 -5.21 16.97 1.31
CA MET A 237 -3.95 17.62 0.94
C MET A 237 -3.61 18.78 1.88
N VAL A 238 -4.56 19.71 2.06
CA VAL A 238 -4.37 20.90 2.89
C VAL A 238 -4.04 20.53 4.34
N ARG A 239 -4.75 19.56 4.92
CA ARG A 239 -4.45 19.06 6.28
C ARG A 239 -3.10 18.40 6.37
N TYR A 240 -2.68 17.63 5.37
CA TYR A 240 -1.36 17.02 5.34
C TYR A 240 -0.26 18.09 5.33
N LEU A 241 -0.39 19.11 4.46
CA LEU A 241 0.58 20.20 4.33
C LEU A 241 0.65 21.03 5.62
N GLY A 242 -0.48 21.40 6.21
CA GLY A 242 -0.52 22.13 7.48
C GLY A 242 0.10 21.34 8.65
N ASN A 243 -0.09 20.03 8.71
CA ASN A 243 0.55 19.19 9.71
C ASN A 243 2.07 19.09 9.50
N LYS A 244 2.54 19.07 8.25
CA LYS A 244 3.97 19.05 7.91
C LYS A 244 4.65 20.34 8.33
N GLU A 245 4.05 21.49 8.03
CA GLU A 245 4.54 22.80 8.45
C GLU A 245 4.65 22.91 9.99
N ASN A 246 3.64 22.46 10.72
CA ASN A 246 3.62 22.46 12.18
C ASN A 246 4.71 21.55 12.82
N ARG A 247 5.18 20.52 12.09
CA ARG A 247 6.29 19.65 12.55
C ARG A 247 7.67 20.25 12.28
N GLY A 248 7.78 21.36 11.54
CA GLY A 248 9.03 21.97 11.17
C GLY A 248 9.88 21.09 10.23
N GLU A 249 9.24 20.20 9.50
CA GLU A 249 9.88 19.34 8.49
C GLU A 249 10.16 20.19 7.26
N ASP A 250 11.34 20.81 7.20
CA ASP A 250 11.86 21.41 5.97
C ASP A 250 12.12 20.26 4.99
N GLY A 251 11.50 20.32 3.81
CA GLY A 251 11.67 19.31 2.77
C GLY A 251 13.13 19.27 2.30
N SER A 252 13.94 18.43 2.94
CA SER A 252 15.31 18.19 2.47
C SER A 252 15.26 17.44 1.13
N GLU A 253 16.16 17.81 0.21
CA GLU A 253 16.39 17.07 -1.03
C GLU A 253 16.71 15.61 -0.69
N ASN A 254 16.00 14.66 -1.31
CA ASN A 254 16.08 13.20 -1.16
C ASN A 254 15.27 12.55 -0.01
N GLU A 255 14.33 13.25 0.62
CA GLU A 255 13.39 12.56 1.52
C GLU A 255 12.40 11.68 0.73
N PRO A 256 12.03 10.49 1.31
CA PRO A 256 10.98 9.68 0.71
C PRO A 256 9.64 10.46 0.72
N LEU A 257 8.98 10.52 -0.43
CA LEU A 257 7.66 11.12 -0.54
C LEU A 257 6.59 10.19 0.03
N PHE A 258 6.68 8.91 -0.33
CA PHE A 258 5.74 7.88 0.10
C PHE A 258 6.41 6.51 0.01
N GLY A 259 6.48 5.76 1.10
CA GLY A 259 7.08 4.44 1.09
C GLY A 259 7.57 3.95 2.44
N VAL A 260 8.28 2.83 2.41
CA VAL A 260 8.87 2.16 3.57
C VAL A 260 10.37 2.01 3.40
N ASN A 261 11.14 2.21 4.47
CA ASN A 261 12.59 2.03 4.45
C ASN A 261 13.00 0.55 4.47
N THR A 262 12.11 -0.33 4.93
CA THR A 262 12.27 -1.78 4.83
C THR A 262 10.98 -2.43 4.40
N PHE A 263 11.04 -3.31 3.42
CA PHE A 263 9.88 -4.03 2.91
C PHE A 263 9.67 -5.38 3.61
N ALA A 264 10.57 -5.79 4.49
CA ALA A 264 10.47 -7.06 5.20
C ALA A 264 9.16 -7.22 5.98
N PRO A 265 8.67 -6.24 6.78
CA PRO A 265 7.39 -6.38 7.48
C PRO A 265 6.18 -6.52 6.52
N VAL A 266 6.24 -5.86 5.36
CA VAL A 266 5.18 -5.99 4.33
C VAL A 266 5.20 -7.39 3.73
N TRP A 267 6.41 -7.92 3.46
CA TRP A 267 6.59 -9.28 2.98
C TRP A 267 6.05 -10.31 3.96
N GLU A 268 6.43 -10.22 5.24
CA GLU A 268 5.96 -11.08 6.33
C GLU A 268 4.42 -11.05 6.44
N ALA A 269 3.83 -9.84 6.42
CA ALA A 269 2.39 -9.67 6.49
C ALA A 269 1.66 -10.30 5.31
N MET A 270 2.17 -10.17 4.08
CA MET A 270 1.57 -10.77 2.90
C MET A 270 1.65 -12.30 2.95
N VAL A 271 2.81 -12.85 3.34
CA VAL A 271 3.00 -14.31 3.50
C VAL A 271 2.08 -14.87 4.58
N ASP A 272 1.99 -14.19 5.75
CA ASP A 272 1.09 -14.62 6.83
C ASP A 272 -0.38 -14.61 6.39
N ARG A 273 -0.80 -13.65 5.59
CA ARG A 273 -2.18 -13.61 5.06
C ARG A 273 -2.50 -14.70 4.06
N ILE A 274 -1.53 -15.10 3.23
CA ILE A 274 -1.70 -16.19 2.24
C ILE A 274 -1.76 -17.54 2.94
N PHE A 275 -0.79 -17.79 3.82
CA PHE A 275 -0.55 -19.12 4.39
C PHE A 275 -1.06 -19.27 5.83
N GLY A 276 -1.22 -18.17 6.57
CA GLY A 276 -1.68 -18.20 7.95
C GLY A 276 -3.06 -18.88 8.06
N ARG A 277 -3.09 -20.01 8.78
CA ARG A 277 -4.30 -20.78 9.01
C ARG A 277 -4.24 -21.45 10.36
N LEU A 278 -5.20 -21.14 11.21
CA LEU A 278 -5.32 -21.71 12.55
C LEU A 278 -6.66 -22.37 12.73
N PRO A 279 -6.76 -23.45 13.52
CA PRO A 279 -8.02 -24.04 13.90
C PRO A 279 -8.90 -23.04 14.66
N GLN A 280 -10.20 -23.24 14.62
CA GLN A 280 -11.13 -22.36 15.33
C GLN A 280 -10.84 -22.35 16.84
N GLY A 281 -10.69 -21.17 17.41
CA GLY A 281 -10.43 -20.99 18.85
C GLY A 281 -8.96 -21.17 19.27
N VAL A 282 -8.06 -21.46 18.35
CA VAL A 282 -6.61 -21.51 18.61
C VAL A 282 -5.98 -20.16 18.27
N ALA A 283 -5.38 -19.51 19.25
CA ALA A 283 -4.67 -18.23 19.04
C ALA A 283 -3.21 -18.49 18.65
N LYS A 284 -2.65 -17.60 17.83
CA LYS A 284 -1.26 -17.70 17.30
C LYS A 284 -0.22 -17.64 18.42
N ASP A 285 -0.48 -16.92 19.49
CA ASP A 285 0.42 -16.77 20.63
C ASP A 285 0.70 -18.08 21.37
N LYS A 286 -0.17 -19.08 21.29
CA LYS A 286 0.08 -20.42 21.83
C LYS A 286 1.28 -21.12 21.18
N PHE A 287 1.70 -20.68 20.00
CA PHE A 287 2.87 -21.21 19.29
C PHE A 287 4.17 -20.50 19.64
N ASN A 288 4.14 -19.58 20.60
CA ASN A 288 5.28 -18.76 20.97
C ASN A 288 6.08 -19.39 22.12
N PRO A 289 7.31 -19.88 21.93
CA PRO A 289 8.16 -20.29 23.01
C PRO A 289 8.52 -19.12 23.93
N HIS A 290 8.45 -19.32 25.24
CA HIS A 290 8.84 -18.34 26.23
C HIS A 290 10.20 -18.72 26.85
N LEU A 291 11.11 -17.77 26.93
CA LEU A 291 12.38 -17.88 27.63
C LEU A 291 12.24 -17.34 29.04
N GLN A 292 12.73 -18.05 30.02
CA GLN A 292 12.68 -17.66 31.41
C GLN A 292 14.06 -17.53 32.03
N TRP A 293 14.31 -16.45 32.73
CA TRP A 293 15.52 -16.28 33.51
C TRP A 293 15.30 -16.90 34.90
N ASN A 294 16.33 -17.58 35.42
CA ASN A 294 16.28 -18.13 36.77
C ASN A 294 16.69 -17.07 37.81
N ASP A 295 16.49 -17.39 39.10
CA ASP A 295 16.75 -16.53 40.26
C ASP A 295 18.17 -15.95 40.36
N GLY A 296 19.17 -16.58 39.72
CA GLY A 296 20.55 -16.15 39.74
C GLY A 296 20.88 -14.96 38.84
N CYS A 297 19.93 -14.52 37.98
CA CYS A 297 20.15 -13.48 36.97
C CYS A 297 19.47 -12.14 37.34
N ARG A 298 19.26 -11.88 38.63
CA ARG A 298 18.61 -10.64 39.08
C ARG A 298 19.54 -9.44 38.91
N ASP A 299 18.96 -8.33 38.50
CA ASP A 299 19.62 -7.03 38.65
C ASP A 299 19.38 -6.54 40.10
N GLU A 300 20.44 -6.56 40.95
CA GLU A 300 20.39 -6.14 42.32
C GLU A 300 19.92 -4.68 42.50
N LYS A 301 19.82 -3.92 41.44
CA LYS A 301 19.38 -2.52 41.43
C LYS A 301 17.87 -2.33 41.29
N LEU A 302 17.13 -3.37 40.93
CA LEU A 302 15.68 -3.33 40.76
C LEU A 302 15.01 -4.09 41.91
N ASP A 303 14.38 -3.35 42.83
CA ASP A 303 13.56 -3.89 43.91
C ASP A 303 12.17 -4.32 43.39
N VAL A 304 12.17 -5.24 42.39
CA VAL A 304 10.97 -5.78 41.76
C VAL A 304 10.85 -7.28 41.98
N SER A 305 9.63 -7.77 42.15
CA SER A 305 9.36 -9.19 42.33
C SER A 305 9.70 -10.00 41.07
N GLU A 306 9.99 -11.30 41.23
CA GLU A 306 10.34 -12.22 40.13
C GLU A 306 9.31 -12.24 39.02
N GLU A 307 8.02 -12.17 39.36
CA GLU A 307 6.91 -12.15 38.42
C GLU A 307 6.89 -10.87 37.55
N GLU A 308 7.34 -9.73 38.11
CA GLU A 308 7.42 -8.47 37.41
C GLU A 308 8.58 -8.40 36.42
N ILE A 309 9.71 -9.05 36.69
CA ILE A 309 10.87 -9.08 35.74
C ILE A 309 10.54 -9.87 34.50
N VAL A 310 9.80 -10.97 34.61
CA VAL A 310 9.38 -11.81 33.47
C VAL A 310 8.28 -11.12 32.68
N LEU A 311 7.39 -10.36 33.30
CA LEU A 311 6.26 -9.68 32.68
C LEU A 311 6.62 -8.34 32.03
N ASN A 312 7.69 -7.66 32.49
CA ASN A 312 8.01 -6.30 32.04
C ASN A 312 8.67 -6.19 30.67
N ASP A 313 9.20 -7.27 30.07
CA ASP A 313 9.66 -7.25 28.68
C ASP A 313 9.32 -8.54 27.91
N PRO A 314 8.03 -8.78 27.63
CA PRO A 314 7.62 -9.96 26.86
C PRO A 314 8.20 -9.98 25.43
N LYS A 315 8.69 -8.85 24.93
CA LYS A 315 9.34 -8.77 23.61
C LYS A 315 10.72 -9.43 23.59
N ARG A 316 11.44 -9.43 24.71
CA ARG A 316 12.79 -10.03 24.82
C ARG A 316 12.76 -11.50 25.19
N SER A 317 11.71 -11.94 25.87
CA SER A 317 11.61 -13.30 26.39
C SER A 317 10.73 -14.23 25.57
N THR A 318 10.13 -13.76 24.48
CA THR A 318 9.20 -14.56 23.66
C THR A 318 9.70 -14.65 22.23
N LEU A 319 9.88 -15.88 21.76
CA LEU A 319 10.12 -16.15 20.34
C LEU A 319 8.77 -16.24 19.62
N ARG A 320 8.67 -15.66 18.42
CA ARG A 320 7.40 -15.58 17.67
C ARG A 320 7.60 -16.06 16.24
N PRO A 321 6.97 -17.16 15.84
CA PRO A 321 6.95 -17.58 14.44
C PRO A 321 6.19 -16.57 13.58
N ASP A 322 6.69 -16.27 12.38
CA ASP A 322 6.05 -15.30 11.49
C ASP A 322 4.70 -15.80 11.00
N THR A 323 4.62 -17.09 10.59
CA THR A 323 3.39 -17.68 10.06
C THR A 323 3.22 -19.11 10.55
N ILE A 324 2.01 -19.43 11.01
CA ILE A 324 1.60 -20.78 11.37
C ILE A 324 0.45 -21.21 10.45
N MET A 325 0.64 -22.35 9.78
CA MET A 325 -0.39 -22.96 8.96
C MET A 325 -0.71 -24.36 9.48
N VAL A 326 -1.94 -24.54 9.97
CA VAL A 326 -2.43 -25.85 10.42
C VAL A 326 -3.35 -26.42 9.36
N MET A 327 -2.95 -27.55 8.80
CA MET A 327 -3.75 -28.32 7.84
C MET A 327 -4.39 -29.50 8.57
N GLU A 328 -5.72 -29.52 8.62
CA GLU A 328 -6.49 -30.56 9.30
C GLU A 328 -6.84 -31.71 8.35
N TYR A 329 -7.05 -32.90 8.91
CA TYR A 329 -7.74 -33.97 8.18
C TYR A 329 -9.19 -33.52 7.91
N GLY A 330 -9.63 -33.64 6.68
CA GLY A 330 -10.92 -33.13 6.23
C GLY A 330 -12.07 -33.49 7.16
N GLY A 331 -12.82 -32.45 7.63
CA GLY A 331 -14.09 -32.64 8.34
C GLY A 331 -15.11 -33.35 7.46
N GLU A 332 -15.92 -34.14 8.06
CA GLU A 332 -17.15 -34.91 7.74
C GLU A 332 -17.72 -35.02 6.31
N ILE A 333 -17.10 -34.55 5.26
CA ILE A 333 -17.61 -34.69 3.90
C ILE A 333 -16.63 -35.47 3.04
N ALA A 334 -16.85 -36.74 2.97
CA ALA A 334 -16.51 -37.65 1.91
C ALA A 334 -15.77 -38.92 2.37
N ALA A 335 -16.51 -39.90 2.60
CA ALA A 335 -16.08 -41.32 2.57
C ALA A 335 -15.53 -41.77 1.19
N ALA A 336 -15.12 -40.86 0.31
CA ALA A 336 -14.65 -41.14 -1.04
C ALA A 336 -13.53 -40.27 -1.57
N SER A 337 -12.89 -39.41 -0.72
CA SER A 337 -11.69 -38.66 -1.16
C SER A 337 -10.42 -39.34 -0.68
N PRO A 338 -9.35 -39.40 -1.51
CA PRO A 338 -8.04 -39.90 -1.09
C PRO A 338 -7.57 -39.14 0.15
N ARG A 339 -6.92 -39.86 1.08
CA ARG A 339 -6.33 -39.33 2.31
C ARG A 339 -5.73 -37.95 2.05
N ASN A 340 -6.17 -36.92 2.82
CA ASN A 340 -5.50 -35.63 2.80
C ASN A 340 -4.13 -35.82 3.50
N ASP A 341 -3.16 -36.23 2.71
CA ASP A 341 -1.81 -36.52 3.19
C ASP A 341 -1.08 -35.27 3.69
N ASN A 342 -1.64 -34.05 3.47
CA ASN A 342 -1.04 -32.78 3.82
C ASN A 342 -1.39 -32.29 5.26
N ALA A 343 -2.03 -33.10 6.08
CA ALA A 343 -2.34 -32.72 7.45
C ALA A 343 -1.07 -32.54 8.29
N GLY A 344 -1.00 -31.44 9.06
CA GLY A 344 0.14 -31.13 9.90
C GLY A 344 0.20 -29.67 10.31
N VAL A 345 1.23 -29.35 11.11
CA VAL A 345 1.58 -27.99 11.51
C VAL A 345 2.79 -27.52 10.71
N TYR A 346 2.63 -26.45 9.98
CA TYR A 346 3.67 -25.85 9.16
C TYR A 346 4.11 -24.55 9.80
N ILE A 347 5.38 -24.45 10.15
CA ILE A 347 6.00 -23.28 10.79
C ILE A 347 6.83 -22.59 9.72
N LEU A 348 6.34 -21.40 9.29
CA LEU A 348 6.93 -20.68 8.19
C LEU A 348 7.55 -19.38 8.71
N ASP A 349 8.79 -19.13 8.33
CA ASP A 349 9.54 -17.93 8.69
C ASP A 349 9.88 -17.14 7.43
N SER A 350 9.37 -15.93 7.35
CA SER A 350 9.45 -15.08 6.17
C SER A 350 10.79 -14.34 6.15
N LYS A 351 11.62 -14.60 5.15
CA LYS A 351 12.93 -13.96 5.01
C LYS A 351 13.00 -13.11 3.74
N TYR A 352 13.03 -11.80 3.92
CA TYR A 352 13.20 -10.86 2.80
C TYR A 352 14.68 -10.77 2.42
N TYR A 353 15.21 -11.86 1.86
CA TYR A 353 16.62 -12.05 1.54
C TYR A 353 16.85 -12.19 0.04
N LYS A 354 18.07 -11.86 -0.42
CA LYS A 354 18.45 -11.81 -1.83
C LYS A 354 18.69 -13.18 -2.48
N TYR A 355 18.65 -14.27 -1.71
CA TYR A 355 18.99 -15.60 -2.22
C TYR A 355 18.20 -15.98 -3.48
N GLY A 356 16.88 -15.79 -3.47
CA GLY A 356 16.04 -16.15 -4.62
C GLY A 356 16.34 -15.39 -5.92
N LEU A 357 17.19 -14.37 -5.85
CA LEU A 357 17.60 -13.54 -7.00
C LEU A 357 19.05 -13.78 -7.40
N THR A 358 19.90 -14.12 -6.45
CA THR A 358 21.36 -14.24 -6.66
C THR A 358 21.85 -15.67 -6.70
N GLY A 359 21.15 -16.59 -6.05
CA GLY A 359 21.59 -17.96 -5.86
C GLY A 359 22.84 -18.14 -4.97
N PHE A 360 23.33 -17.03 -4.35
CA PHE A 360 24.54 -17.09 -3.53
C PHE A 360 24.23 -17.58 -2.11
N ASN A 361 24.98 -18.59 -1.65
CA ASN A 361 24.84 -19.15 -0.31
C ASN A 361 25.00 -18.11 0.82
N SER A 362 25.78 -17.05 0.62
CA SER A 362 25.92 -15.94 1.57
C SER A 362 24.62 -15.16 1.82
N HIS A 363 23.63 -15.34 0.97
CA HIS A 363 22.31 -14.71 1.09
C HIS A 363 21.23 -15.63 1.67
N LEU A 364 21.60 -16.81 2.15
CA LEU A 364 20.73 -17.71 2.89
C LEU A 364 20.60 -17.27 4.36
N PRO A 365 19.51 -17.67 5.06
CA PRO A 365 19.38 -17.45 6.49
C PRO A 365 20.53 -18.04 7.29
N GLY A 366 21.07 -17.27 8.24
CA GLY A 366 22.17 -17.68 9.09
C GLY A 366 21.76 -18.62 10.23
N ALA A 367 22.75 -19.09 10.99
CA ALA A 367 22.58 -20.05 12.08
C ALA A 367 21.54 -19.61 13.14
N GLU A 368 21.45 -18.32 13.45
CA GLU A 368 20.44 -17.79 14.37
C GLU A 368 19.02 -18.09 13.92
N SER A 369 18.71 -17.84 12.64
CA SER A 369 17.40 -18.13 12.07
C SER A 369 17.10 -19.63 12.07
N VAL A 370 18.10 -20.46 11.78
CA VAL A 370 17.98 -21.92 11.81
C VAL A 370 17.68 -22.42 13.21
N CYS A 371 18.42 -21.95 14.22
CA CYS A 371 18.20 -22.33 15.63
C CYS A 371 16.81 -21.90 16.12
N LYS A 372 16.34 -20.69 15.78
CA LYS A 372 14.99 -20.23 16.12
C LYS A 372 13.93 -21.15 15.52
N GLN A 373 14.09 -21.53 14.26
CA GLN A 373 13.11 -22.35 13.56
C GLN A 373 13.03 -23.77 14.14
N ILE A 374 14.17 -24.34 14.55
CA ILE A 374 14.21 -25.60 15.29
C ILE A 374 13.51 -25.48 16.63
N ALA A 375 13.79 -24.40 17.38
CA ALA A 375 13.17 -24.16 18.71
C ALA A 375 11.64 -24.04 18.61
N TYR A 376 11.11 -23.38 17.59
CA TYR A 376 9.66 -23.32 17.35
C TYR A 376 9.06 -24.71 17.19
N ALA A 377 9.67 -25.56 16.39
CA ALA A 377 9.15 -26.88 16.11
C ALA A 377 9.23 -27.80 17.33
N GLU A 378 10.33 -27.77 18.09
CA GLU A 378 10.49 -28.53 19.33
C GLU A 378 9.48 -28.09 20.40
N TYR A 379 9.18 -26.79 20.45
CA TYR A 379 8.15 -26.26 21.34
C TYR A 379 6.77 -26.79 20.94
N VAL A 380 6.42 -26.72 19.67
CA VAL A 380 5.14 -27.24 19.16
C VAL A 380 5.00 -28.74 19.39
N GLU A 381 6.09 -29.52 19.18
CA GLU A 381 6.10 -30.94 19.46
C GLU A 381 5.82 -31.24 20.94
N THR A 382 6.49 -30.54 21.82
CA THR A 382 6.37 -30.74 23.27
C THR A 382 4.98 -30.35 23.79
N HIS A 383 4.41 -29.23 23.29
CA HIS A 383 3.13 -28.68 23.75
C HIS A 383 1.97 -28.98 22.80
N TRP A 384 2.09 -30.01 21.95
CA TRP A 384 1.13 -30.35 20.91
C TRP A 384 -0.31 -30.39 21.38
N ASN A 385 -0.58 -31.13 22.45
CA ASN A 385 -1.94 -31.31 22.99
C ASN A 385 -2.49 -30.01 23.63
N GLU A 386 -1.64 -29.22 24.25
CA GLU A 386 -1.99 -27.95 24.86
C GLU A 386 -2.30 -26.86 23.84
N ILE A 387 -1.44 -26.76 22.81
CA ILE A 387 -1.58 -25.76 21.76
C ILE A 387 -2.82 -26.03 20.92
N LEU A 388 -2.95 -27.24 20.46
CA LEU A 388 -3.98 -27.55 19.51
C LEU A 388 -5.32 -27.86 20.18
N GLY A 389 -5.36 -28.21 21.49
CA GLY A 389 -6.59 -28.39 22.30
C GLY A 389 -7.59 -29.32 21.64
N LEU A 390 -7.12 -30.03 20.63
CA LEU A 390 -7.94 -30.58 19.60
C LEU A 390 -8.46 -31.93 20.03
N ASP A 391 -9.72 -32.03 19.89
CA ASP A 391 -10.37 -33.27 19.69
C ASP A 391 -9.97 -33.89 18.33
N PHE A 392 -8.65 -34.16 18.17
CA PHE A 392 -8.18 -35.12 17.17
C PHE A 392 -8.67 -36.52 17.52
N SER A 393 -9.70 -36.61 18.39
CA SER A 393 -10.29 -37.84 18.88
C SER A 393 -10.79 -38.75 17.76
N ASN A 394 -11.07 -38.22 16.59
CA ASN A 394 -11.43 -39.00 15.41
C ASN A 394 -10.25 -39.35 14.50
N ALA A 395 -9.07 -38.80 14.75
CA ALA A 395 -7.85 -39.10 13.99
C ALA A 395 -7.04 -40.15 14.76
N THR A 396 -7.34 -41.42 14.56
CA THR A 396 -6.68 -42.58 15.18
C THR A 396 -5.14 -42.59 15.02
N HIS A 397 -4.60 -41.76 14.16
CA HIS A 397 -3.15 -41.60 13.95
C HIS A 397 -2.45 -40.71 14.94
N PHE A 398 -3.11 -39.74 15.61
CA PHE A 398 -2.46 -38.80 16.52
C PHE A 398 -2.63 -39.13 18.01
N GLN A 399 -3.45 -40.12 18.34
CA GLN A 399 -3.67 -40.52 19.74
C GLN A 399 -2.50 -41.33 20.33
N ASN A 400 -1.55 -41.74 19.51
CA ASN A 400 -0.41 -42.51 19.97
C ASN A 400 0.81 -41.58 20.14
N ASP A 401 1.17 -41.25 21.38
CA ASP A 401 2.35 -40.44 21.73
C ASP A 401 3.67 -40.98 21.15
N ALA A 402 3.64 -42.21 20.62
CA ALA A 402 4.77 -42.88 19.98
C ALA A 402 4.92 -42.60 18.47
N LEU A 403 3.91 -41.94 17.83
CA LEU A 403 4.00 -41.58 16.42
C LEU A 403 4.60 -40.18 16.23
N PRO A 404 5.45 -39.95 15.23
CA PRO A 404 5.97 -38.64 14.95
C PRO A 404 4.84 -37.67 14.59
N LYS A 405 4.82 -36.50 15.26
CA LYS A 405 3.86 -35.44 14.98
C LYS A 405 4.22 -34.80 13.66
N PRO A 406 3.28 -34.57 12.73
CA PRO A 406 3.56 -33.99 11.43
C PRO A 406 3.80 -32.49 11.56
N ILE A 407 5.03 -32.11 11.84
CA ILE A 407 5.50 -30.73 11.92
C ILE A 407 6.51 -30.50 10.79
N TYR A 408 6.36 -29.41 10.08
CA TYR A 408 7.18 -29.04 8.95
C TYR A 408 7.68 -27.61 9.09
N ASN A 409 8.92 -27.36 8.71
CA ASN A 409 9.59 -26.07 8.80
C ASN A 409 10.00 -25.55 7.43
N ALA A 410 9.79 -24.25 7.18
CA ALA A 410 10.31 -23.62 5.97
C ALA A 410 10.68 -22.15 6.17
N PHE A 411 11.72 -21.72 5.44
CA PHE A 411 11.98 -20.33 5.12
C PHE A 411 11.29 -19.95 3.82
N ILE A 412 10.55 -18.85 3.82
CA ILE A 412 9.88 -18.33 2.63
C ILE A 412 10.61 -17.06 2.18
N MET A 413 11.21 -17.11 0.99
CA MET A 413 12.02 -16.03 0.44
C MET A 413 11.48 -15.55 -0.91
N PRO A 414 11.60 -14.25 -1.24
CA PRO A 414 11.15 -13.72 -2.52
C PRO A 414 12.07 -14.16 -3.66
N TYR A 415 11.48 -14.40 -4.83
CA TYR A 415 12.19 -14.53 -6.09
C TYR A 415 11.41 -13.87 -7.23
N CYS A 416 11.99 -13.83 -8.42
CA CYS A 416 11.39 -13.27 -9.62
C CYS A 416 11.16 -14.39 -10.66
N ALA A 417 9.94 -14.79 -10.86
CA ALA A 417 9.58 -15.82 -11.84
C ALA A 417 9.79 -15.37 -13.30
N ASP A 418 9.62 -14.08 -13.58
CA ASP A 418 9.85 -13.50 -14.91
C ASP A 418 11.30 -13.74 -15.40
N ALA A 419 12.27 -13.87 -14.49
CA ALA A 419 13.67 -14.17 -14.81
C ALA A 419 13.88 -15.57 -15.41
N GLU A 420 12.98 -16.50 -15.12
CA GLU A 420 13.02 -17.89 -15.58
C GLU A 420 12.17 -18.14 -16.83
N GLY A 421 11.61 -17.06 -17.44
CA GLY A 421 10.80 -17.16 -18.66
C GLY A 421 9.36 -17.69 -18.42
N ALA A 422 8.93 -17.76 -17.17
CA ALA A 422 7.58 -18.18 -16.83
C ALA A 422 6.54 -17.11 -17.26
N SER A 423 5.58 -17.52 -18.08
CA SER A 423 4.51 -16.64 -18.57
C SER A 423 3.61 -16.19 -17.41
N ALA A 424 3.40 -14.87 -17.29
CA ALA A 424 2.61 -14.21 -16.25
C ALA A 424 1.09 -14.51 -16.29
N SER A 425 0.63 -15.54 -16.99
CA SER A 425 -0.80 -15.81 -17.20
C SER A 425 -1.45 -16.76 -16.19
N SER A 426 -0.71 -17.25 -15.20
CA SER A 426 -1.26 -18.15 -14.18
C SER A 426 -1.86 -17.37 -13.01
N ALA A 427 -3.13 -17.63 -12.68
CA ALA A 427 -3.78 -17.19 -11.44
C ALA A 427 -3.21 -17.90 -10.19
N THR A 428 -2.27 -18.80 -10.38
CA THR A 428 -1.63 -19.64 -9.36
C THR A 428 -0.36 -18.95 -8.85
N PHE A 429 -0.09 -19.04 -7.57
CA PHE A 429 1.19 -18.61 -7.00
C PHE A 429 2.31 -19.44 -7.61
N GLN A 430 3.38 -18.75 -8.03
CA GLN A 430 4.58 -19.45 -8.48
C GLN A 430 5.49 -19.64 -7.28
N MET A 431 5.74 -20.89 -6.93
CA MET A 431 6.62 -21.26 -5.83
C MET A 431 7.48 -22.47 -6.20
N LYS A 432 8.68 -22.54 -5.63
CA LYS A 432 9.61 -23.66 -5.81
C LYS A 432 10.42 -23.92 -4.56
N ARG A 433 10.77 -25.19 -4.33
CA ARG A 433 11.68 -25.59 -3.28
C ARG A 433 13.11 -25.71 -3.85
N GLU A 434 14.04 -25.00 -3.22
CA GLU A 434 15.47 -25.04 -3.60
C GLU A 434 16.25 -26.13 -2.85
N GLY A 435 15.84 -26.45 -1.63
CA GLY A 435 16.53 -27.42 -0.80
C GLY A 435 16.09 -27.34 0.64
N TYR A 436 16.95 -27.75 1.56
CA TYR A 436 16.73 -27.64 3.00
C TYR A 436 18.06 -27.48 3.75
N ILE A 437 17.98 -26.94 4.97
CA ILE A 437 19.06 -26.89 5.94
C ILE A 437 18.66 -27.68 7.19
N TYR A 438 19.64 -28.25 7.88
CA TYR A 438 19.47 -28.95 9.17
C TYR A 438 20.67 -28.69 10.07
N GLY A 439 20.50 -28.83 11.39
CA GLY A 439 21.62 -28.86 12.33
C GLY A 439 22.22 -30.26 12.38
N ASP A 440 23.54 -30.39 12.21
CA ASP A 440 24.24 -31.66 12.21
C ASP A 440 24.18 -32.39 13.57
N TRP A 441 23.87 -31.66 14.64
CA TRP A 441 23.66 -32.17 16.00
C TRP A 441 22.24 -32.71 16.25
N LYS A 442 21.32 -32.57 15.29
CA LYS A 442 19.91 -32.99 15.41
C LYS A 442 19.69 -34.36 14.76
N ASP A 443 18.78 -35.13 15.34
CA ASP A 443 18.34 -36.39 14.73
C ASP A 443 17.61 -36.12 13.42
N ARG A 444 18.08 -36.71 12.33
CA ARG A 444 17.46 -36.58 11.01
C ARG A 444 16.14 -37.35 10.86
N GLY A 445 15.78 -38.14 11.87
CA GLY A 445 14.51 -38.89 11.89
C GLY A 445 13.27 -38.02 12.05
N GLN A 446 13.43 -36.76 12.51
CA GLN A 446 12.32 -35.84 12.68
C GLN A 446 12.23 -34.91 11.46
N ASP A 447 11.09 -34.83 10.80
CA ASP A 447 10.90 -34.04 9.59
C ASP A 447 11.07 -32.52 9.85
N TYR A 448 10.69 -32.03 11.04
CA TYR A 448 10.81 -30.63 11.40
C TYR A 448 12.27 -30.19 11.65
N HIS A 449 13.21 -31.07 11.77
CA HIS A 449 14.63 -30.72 11.83
C HIS A 449 15.20 -30.32 10.44
N LYS A 450 14.47 -30.61 9.37
CA LYS A 450 14.75 -30.12 8.03
C LYS A 450 13.98 -28.84 7.79
N ILE A 451 14.68 -27.72 7.66
CA ILE A 451 14.06 -26.45 7.36
C ILE A 451 14.16 -26.23 5.86
N HIS A 452 13.05 -26.31 5.18
CA HIS A 452 13.00 -26.18 3.72
C HIS A 452 13.21 -24.72 3.29
N CYS A 453 13.89 -24.52 2.17
CA CYS A 453 14.02 -23.23 1.50
C CYS A 453 13.00 -23.18 0.36
N VAL A 454 11.99 -22.33 0.49
CA VAL A 454 10.95 -22.12 -0.52
C VAL A 454 11.05 -20.72 -1.06
N LEU A 455 11.07 -20.60 -2.37
CA LEU A 455 11.03 -19.34 -3.09
C LEU A 455 9.62 -19.08 -3.58
N LEU A 456 9.13 -17.86 -3.35
CA LEU A 456 7.77 -17.43 -3.68
C LEU A 456 7.84 -16.16 -4.53
N ASP A 457 7.20 -16.16 -5.70
CA ASP A 457 7.24 -15.03 -6.64
C ASP A 457 6.65 -13.76 -6.06
N MET A 458 7.47 -12.72 -5.93
CA MET A 458 7.11 -11.44 -5.33
C MET A 458 5.89 -10.81 -6.00
N LYS A 459 5.82 -10.84 -7.31
CA LYS A 459 4.76 -10.20 -8.08
C LYS A 459 3.41 -10.91 -7.92
N SER A 460 3.42 -12.25 -7.89
CA SER A 460 2.20 -13.03 -7.64
C SER A 460 1.67 -12.81 -6.22
N VAL A 461 2.57 -12.70 -5.23
CA VAL A 461 2.21 -12.36 -3.84
C VAL A 461 1.58 -10.97 -3.78
N MET A 462 2.22 -9.95 -4.33
CA MET A 462 1.69 -8.59 -4.30
C MET A 462 0.33 -8.46 -5.01
N ARG A 463 0.07 -9.26 -6.04
CA ARG A 463 -1.21 -9.25 -6.76
C ARG A 463 -2.36 -9.85 -5.96
N ASN A 464 -2.08 -10.85 -5.14
CA ASN A 464 -3.11 -11.54 -4.39
C ASN A 464 -2.55 -12.12 -3.08
N TYR A 465 -2.53 -11.33 -2.04
CA TYR A 465 -2.13 -11.75 -0.69
C TYR A 465 -3.33 -12.07 0.23
N ALA A 466 -4.46 -12.46 -0.34
CA ALA A 466 -5.56 -13.01 0.44
C ALA A 466 -5.31 -14.48 0.81
N ASN A 467 -5.97 -14.96 1.86
CA ASN A 467 -5.92 -16.37 2.26
C ASN A 467 -6.26 -17.29 1.07
N ASN A 468 -5.36 -18.24 0.78
CA ASN A 468 -5.44 -19.07 -0.42
C ASN A 468 -5.24 -20.56 -0.11
N PRO A 469 -6.33 -21.32 0.04
CA PRO A 469 -6.26 -22.77 0.32
C PRO A 469 -5.51 -23.59 -0.74
N ALA A 470 -5.56 -23.18 -2.02
CA ALA A 470 -4.83 -23.87 -3.08
C ALA A 470 -3.32 -23.70 -2.93
N ALA A 471 -2.87 -22.45 -2.67
CA ALA A 471 -1.46 -22.16 -2.40
C ALA A 471 -0.97 -22.86 -1.11
N GLN A 472 -1.82 -22.95 -0.08
CA GLN A 472 -1.52 -23.68 1.15
C GLN A 472 -1.28 -25.17 0.88
N SER A 473 -2.14 -25.80 0.06
CA SER A 473 -1.98 -27.21 -0.32
C SER A 473 -0.72 -27.43 -1.16
N GLU A 474 -0.44 -26.55 -2.11
CA GLU A 474 0.75 -26.62 -2.96
C GLU A 474 2.03 -26.47 -2.11
N LEU A 475 2.07 -25.51 -1.17
CA LEU A 475 3.19 -25.37 -0.24
C LEU A 475 3.39 -26.62 0.61
N ALA A 476 2.31 -27.19 1.14
CA ALA A 476 2.37 -28.40 1.94
C ALA A 476 2.94 -29.60 1.15
N GLU A 477 2.61 -29.74 -0.12
CA GLU A 477 3.18 -30.77 -1.01
C GLU A 477 4.68 -30.54 -1.29
N LEU A 478 5.11 -29.29 -1.37
CA LEU A 478 6.51 -28.94 -1.64
C LEU A 478 7.47 -29.25 -0.48
N ILE A 479 7.01 -29.10 0.77
CA ILE A 479 7.89 -29.15 1.96
C ILE A 479 7.69 -30.43 2.81
N ARG A 480 6.88 -31.31 2.37
CA ARG A 480 6.65 -32.63 2.97
C ARG A 480 7.71 -33.70 2.65
#